data_4814584c55db1dbf86cff5cb10b760e9
#
_entry.id   4814584c55db1dbf86cff5cb10b760e9
#
_cell.length_a   1.000
_cell.length_b   1.000
_cell.length_c   1.000
_cell.angle_alpha   90.00
_cell.angle_beta   90.00
_cell.angle_gamma   90.00
#
_symmetry.space_group_name_H-M   'P 1'
#
loop_
_entity.id
_entity.type
_entity.pdbx_description
1 polymer ?
#
loop_
_entity_poly.entity_id
_entity_poly.type
_entity_poly.pdbx_seq_one_letter_code
_entity_poly.pdbx_strand_id
1 'polypeptide(L)'
;MIKQFTFNHFEVNTYVVVDEQTKQCAIVDPACEASFEDSQLFEFVETFHETSLQVTHILLTHAHVDHIAGLRQVCEHYKLPVTMHAEGRHLLRQAEAYGSVMGFAVDNMGDLEVAEIEDNQILHIGDTEIECRYVPGHCPGSMCYVLPQEKAVITGDALFHFSIGRTDLPGGDYPTLIEKLKSRVLTLPDDYRVLPGHGIASQIGKEKKYNSFLL
;
A
#
# COMPACT_ATOMS: atom_id res chain seq x y z
N MET A 1 -10.80 3.62 -11.35
CA MET A 1 -9.72 4.66 -11.46
C MET A 1 -8.75 4.56 -10.28
N ILE A 2 -7.47 4.89 -10.47
CA ILE A 2 -6.47 4.94 -9.37
C ILE A 2 -5.86 6.34 -9.33
N LYS A 3 -5.99 7.03 -8.20
CA LYS A 3 -5.34 8.32 -7.93
C LYS A 3 -4.12 8.08 -7.04
N GLN A 4 -2.98 8.67 -7.40
CA GLN A 4 -1.75 8.66 -6.62
C GLN A 4 -1.52 10.02 -5.99
N PHE A 5 -1.09 10.00 -4.73
CA PHE A 5 -0.47 11.12 -4.01
C PHE A 5 0.93 10.70 -3.60
N THR A 6 1.80 11.66 -3.34
CA THR A 6 3.13 11.40 -2.77
C THR A 6 3.26 12.25 -1.53
N PHE A 7 3.43 11.61 -0.37
CA PHE A 7 3.38 12.23 0.93
C PHE A 7 4.65 11.98 1.73
N ASN A 8 4.81 12.75 2.76
CA ASN A 8 5.89 12.78 3.74
C ASN A 8 7.31 12.99 3.15
N HIS A 9 8.29 13.10 4.03
CA HIS A 9 9.69 13.36 3.64
C HIS A 9 10.40 12.12 3.05
N PHE A 10 9.77 10.93 3.06
CA PHE A 10 10.25 9.73 2.39
C PHE A 10 9.60 9.54 1.01
N GLU A 11 8.73 10.46 0.58
CA GLU A 11 8.07 10.45 -0.73
C GLU A 11 7.27 9.16 -0.99
N VAL A 12 6.49 8.72 0.02
CA VAL A 12 5.65 7.53 -0.09
C VAL A 12 4.45 7.79 -0.99
N ASN A 13 4.16 6.85 -1.87
CA ASN A 13 2.99 6.87 -2.73
C ASN A 13 1.76 6.29 -2.01
N THR A 14 0.83 7.15 -1.66
CA THR A 14 -0.51 6.79 -1.21
C THR A 14 -1.43 6.67 -2.42
N TYR A 15 -2.21 5.60 -2.49
CA TYR A 15 -3.16 5.40 -3.59
C TYR A 15 -4.61 5.44 -3.11
N VAL A 16 -5.48 6.08 -3.90
CA VAL A 16 -6.93 5.98 -3.74
C VAL A 16 -7.48 5.22 -4.94
N VAL A 17 -8.01 4.03 -4.68
CA VAL A 17 -8.68 3.20 -5.68
C VAL A 17 -10.16 3.53 -5.65
N VAL A 18 -10.70 4.01 -6.76
CA VAL A 18 -12.08 4.51 -6.86
C VAL A 18 -12.86 3.68 -7.85
N ASP A 19 -13.99 3.18 -7.41
CA ASP A 19 -15.07 2.75 -8.29
C ASP A 19 -15.94 3.96 -8.66
N GLU A 20 -15.82 4.40 -9.91
CA GLU A 20 -16.50 5.63 -10.36
C GLU A 20 -18.01 5.47 -10.47
N GLN A 21 -18.52 4.25 -10.61
CA GLN A 21 -19.96 3.98 -10.74
C GLN A 21 -20.64 4.00 -9.38
N THR A 22 -20.09 3.30 -8.42
CA THR A 22 -20.66 3.19 -7.06
C THR A 22 -20.24 4.32 -6.13
N LYS A 23 -19.20 5.11 -6.51
CA LYS A 23 -18.56 6.13 -5.67
C LYS A 23 -17.93 5.56 -4.41
N GLN A 24 -17.64 4.28 -4.38
CA GLN A 24 -16.86 3.65 -3.31
C GLN A 24 -15.37 3.76 -3.59
N CYS A 25 -14.57 3.83 -2.53
CA CYS A 25 -13.12 3.85 -2.68
C CYS A 25 -12.40 3.14 -1.54
N ALA A 26 -11.14 2.76 -1.81
CA ALA A 26 -10.17 2.33 -0.81
C ALA A 26 -8.98 3.27 -0.79
N ILE A 27 -8.43 3.54 0.40
CA ILE A 27 -7.18 4.28 0.60
C ILE A 27 -6.10 3.26 0.91
N VAL A 28 -4.98 3.29 0.19
CA VAL A 28 -3.84 2.38 0.35
C VAL A 28 -2.64 3.16 0.83
N ASP A 29 -2.02 2.70 1.93
CA ASP A 29 -0.86 3.29 2.57
C ASP A 29 -1.06 4.80 2.86
N PRO A 30 -1.91 5.17 3.83
CA PRO A 30 -2.15 6.57 4.18
C PRO A 30 -0.93 7.18 4.89
N ALA A 31 -0.03 7.74 4.09
CA ALA A 31 1.31 8.17 4.49
C ALA A 31 1.42 9.67 4.85
N CYS A 32 0.28 10.35 5.03
CA CYS A 32 0.25 11.79 5.36
C CYS A 32 0.99 12.07 6.68
N GLU A 33 1.96 12.98 6.66
CA GLU A 33 2.72 13.41 7.85
C GLU A 33 2.31 14.80 8.30
N ALA A 34 1.98 15.65 7.36
CA ALA A 34 1.62 17.05 7.61
C ALA A 34 0.12 17.29 7.37
N SER A 35 -0.47 18.22 8.14
CA SER A 35 -1.90 18.54 8.04
C SER A 35 -2.37 19.00 6.65
N PHE A 36 -1.47 19.57 5.84
CA PHE A 36 -1.81 19.92 4.45
C PHE A 36 -1.92 18.69 3.55
N GLU A 37 -1.18 17.61 3.84
CA GLU A 37 -1.26 16.32 3.13
C GLU A 37 -2.56 15.61 3.48
N ASP A 38 -2.96 15.59 4.77
CA ASP A 38 -4.28 15.13 5.19
C ASP A 38 -5.38 15.88 4.44
N SER A 39 -5.26 17.21 4.38
CA SER A 39 -6.23 18.06 3.68
C SER A 39 -6.32 17.71 2.19
N GLN A 40 -5.20 17.45 1.52
CA GLN A 40 -5.21 17.05 0.10
C GLN A 40 -5.90 15.70 -0.11
N LEU A 41 -5.66 14.72 0.76
CA LEU A 41 -6.29 13.41 0.69
C LEU A 41 -7.80 13.50 0.95
N PHE A 42 -8.20 14.18 2.02
CA PHE A 42 -9.61 14.31 2.41
C PHE A 42 -10.38 15.15 1.40
N GLU A 43 -9.83 16.29 0.92
CA GLU A 43 -10.45 17.11 -0.11
C GLU A 43 -10.74 16.28 -1.38
N PHE A 44 -9.78 15.47 -1.83
CA PHE A 44 -10.01 14.61 -3.00
C PHE A 44 -11.16 13.62 -2.76
N VAL A 45 -11.21 12.97 -1.59
CA VAL A 45 -12.26 11.99 -1.27
C VAL A 45 -13.62 12.67 -1.12
N GLU A 46 -13.68 13.85 -0.51
CA GLU A 46 -14.92 14.55 -0.19
C GLU A 46 -15.49 15.38 -1.35
N THR A 47 -14.65 15.73 -2.34
CA THR A 47 -15.08 16.62 -3.46
C THR A 47 -14.99 15.97 -4.83
N PHE A 48 -14.78 14.65 -4.90
CA PHE A 48 -14.62 13.93 -6.18
C PHE A 48 -15.82 14.14 -7.11
N HIS A 49 -15.59 14.82 -8.26
CA HIS A 49 -16.65 15.17 -9.23
C HIS A 49 -17.91 15.77 -8.57
N GLU A 50 -17.73 16.71 -7.65
CA GLU A 50 -18.81 17.41 -6.92
C GLU A 50 -19.64 16.49 -5.99
N THR A 51 -19.13 15.27 -5.71
CA THR A 51 -19.74 14.32 -4.77
C THR A 51 -18.67 13.75 -3.85
N SER A 52 -19.07 13.33 -2.65
CA SER A 52 -18.17 12.59 -1.75
C SER A 52 -18.03 11.14 -2.19
N LEU A 53 -16.80 10.61 -2.12
CA LEU A 53 -16.59 9.17 -2.19
C LEU A 53 -16.90 8.52 -0.84
N GLN A 54 -17.41 7.30 -0.88
CA GLN A 54 -17.57 6.46 0.30
C GLN A 54 -16.31 5.61 0.49
N VAL A 55 -15.48 5.95 1.47
CA VAL A 55 -14.36 5.08 1.84
C VAL A 55 -14.91 3.81 2.48
N THR A 56 -14.53 2.65 1.95
CA THR A 56 -14.95 1.33 2.43
C THR A 56 -13.81 0.54 3.05
N HIS A 57 -12.57 0.81 2.65
CA HIS A 57 -11.37 0.13 3.14
C HIS A 57 -10.21 1.10 3.30
N ILE A 58 -9.41 0.87 4.34
CA ILE A 58 -8.10 1.47 4.55
C ILE A 58 -7.11 0.31 4.50
N LEU A 59 -6.35 0.19 3.40
CA LEU A 59 -5.48 -0.94 3.12
C LEU A 59 -4.03 -0.58 3.42
N LEU A 60 -3.27 -1.52 3.96
CA LEU A 60 -1.81 -1.39 4.02
C LEU A 60 -1.14 -2.43 3.14
N THR A 61 -0.19 -2.00 2.32
CA THR A 61 0.76 -2.94 1.70
C THR A 61 1.66 -3.53 2.76
N HIS A 62 2.10 -2.72 3.71
CA HIS A 62 2.86 -3.13 4.89
C HIS A 62 2.84 -2.00 5.94
N ALA A 63 3.37 -2.25 7.13
CA ALA A 63 3.26 -1.30 8.24
C ALA A 63 4.61 -0.68 8.65
N HIS A 64 5.53 -0.38 7.71
CA HIS A 64 6.64 0.50 8.00
C HIS A 64 6.14 1.92 8.28
N VAL A 65 6.86 2.64 9.12
CA VAL A 65 6.39 3.88 9.73
C VAL A 65 6.06 4.97 8.73
N ASP A 66 6.78 5.04 7.65
CA ASP A 66 6.57 5.98 6.56
C ASP A 66 5.27 5.73 5.78
N HIS A 67 4.83 4.47 5.65
CA HIS A 67 3.56 4.08 5.01
C HIS A 67 2.33 4.29 5.89
N ILE A 68 2.54 4.46 7.19
CA ILE A 68 1.45 4.57 8.18
C ILE A 68 1.43 5.93 8.90
N ALA A 69 2.20 6.92 8.45
CA ALA A 69 2.33 8.19 9.15
C ALA A 69 0.97 8.90 9.37
N GLY A 70 0.03 8.82 8.42
CA GLY A 70 -1.34 9.34 8.53
C GLY A 70 -2.40 8.31 8.92
N LEU A 71 -2.01 7.07 9.21
CA LEU A 71 -2.96 5.96 9.36
C LEU A 71 -4.00 6.23 10.45
N ARG A 72 -3.57 6.68 11.64
CA ARG A 72 -4.49 6.96 12.76
C ARG A 72 -5.53 7.99 12.38
N GLN A 73 -5.12 9.13 11.80
CA GLN A 73 -6.01 10.21 11.39
C GLN A 73 -7.03 9.73 10.36
N VAL A 74 -6.60 8.92 9.39
CA VAL A 74 -7.48 8.38 8.35
C VAL A 74 -8.47 7.36 8.92
N CYS A 75 -8.03 6.45 9.81
CA CYS A 75 -8.91 5.50 10.49
C CYS A 75 -9.96 6.19 11.36
N GLU A 76 -9.56 7.19 12.14
CA GLU A 76 -10.46 7.95 13.00
C GLU A 76 -11.46 8.81 12.22
N HIS A 77 -11.01 9.44 11.11
CA HIS A 77 -11.84 10.28 10.25
C HIS A 77 -12.97 9.47 9.59
N TYR A 78 -12.62 8.32 8.98
CA TYR A 78 -13.61 7.49 8.29
C TYR A 78 -14.27 6.44 9.19
N LYS A 79 -13.82 6.28 10.44
CA LYS A 79 -14.30 5.28 11.41
C LYS A 79 -14.25 3.87 10.86
N LEU A 80 -13.14 3.53 10.24
CA LEU A 80 -12.89 2.22 9.63
C LEU A 80 -11.65 1.57 10.28
N PRO A 81 -11.65 0.24 10.41
CA PRO A 81 -10.46 -0.49 10.80
C PRO A 81 -9.39 -0.38 9.69
N VAL A 82 -8.13 -0.53 10.07
CA VAL A 82 -7.07 -0.77 9.10
C VAL A 82 -7.15 -2.22 8.59
N THR A 83 -7.04 -2.41 7.29
CA THR A 83 -7.06 -3.74 6.65
C THR A 83 -5.65 -4.12 6.23
N MET A 84 -5.11 -5.20 6.80
CA MET A 84 -3.73 -5.64 6.59
C MET A 84 -3.54 -7.13 6.89
N HIS A 85 -2.42 -7.71 6.45
CA HIS A 85 -2.07 -9.08 6.82
C HIS A 85 -1.63 -9.18 8.29
N ALA A 86 -2.05 -10.26 8.96
CA ALA A 86 -1.84 -10.46 10.40
C ALA A 86 -0.38 -10.36 10.85
N GLU A 87 0.55 -10.87 10.05
CA GLU A 87 1.99 -10.86 10.39
C GLU A 87 2.59 -9.45 10.53
N GLY A 88 1.99 -8.45 9.88
CA GLY A 88 2.44 -7.05 9.98
C GLY A 88 2.00 -6.33 11.27
N ARG A 89 1.06 -6.88 12.04
CA ARG A 89 0.47 -6.19 13.22
C ARG A 89 1.49 -5.77 14.28
N HIS A 90 2.59 -6.49 14.43
CA HIS A 90 3.63 -6.15 15.40
C HIS A 90 4.31 -4.82 15.07
N LEU A 91 4.39 -4.43 13.78
CA LEU A 91 4.97 -3.16 13.34
C LEU A 91 4.12 -1.97 13.79
N LEU A 92 2.79 -2.10 13.82
CA LEU A 92 1.91 -1.06 14.37
C LEU A 92 2.23 -0.75 15.84
N ARG A 93 2.55 -1.77 16.64
CA ARG A 93 2.95 -1.60 18.05
C ARG A 93 4.33 -0.97 18.21
N GLN A 94 5.16 -1.06 17.19
CA GLN A 94 6.52 -0.53 17.17
C GLN A 94 6.61 0.82 16.45
N ALA A 95 5.49 1.34 15.93
CA ALA A 95 5.44 2.56 15.11
C ALA A 95 6.11 3.76 15.80
N GLU A 96 5.80 4.01 17.08
CA GLU A 96 6.40 5.11 17.87
C GLU A 96 7.93 4.99 17.98
N ALA A 97 8.42 3.78 18.27
CA ALA A 97 9.86 3.56 18.41
C ALA A 97 10.61 3.73 17.10
N TYR A 98 10.08 3.17 15.99
CA TYR A 98 10.65 3.35 14.66
C TYR A 98 10.50 4.78 14.17
N GLY A 99 9.34 5.42 14.43
CA GLY A 99 9.08 6.82 14.10
C GLY A 99 10.14 7.75 14.70
N SER A 100 10.44 7.58 16.00
CA SER A 100 11.47 8.38 16.67
C SER A 100 12.85 8.27 16.02
N VAL A 101 13.19 7.10 15.47
CA VAL A 101 14.48 6.88 14.78
C VAL A 101 14.47 7.46 13.37
N MET A 102 13.34 7.37 12.69
CA MET A 102 13.20 7.76 11.26
C MET A 102 12.75 9.22 11.07
N GLY A 103 12.46 9.94 12.17
CA GLY A 103 12.04 11.34 12.12
C GLY A 103 10.54 11.57 11.97
N PHE A 104 9.72 10.54 12.18
CA PHE A 104 8.25 10.64 12.17
C PHE A 104 7.69 10.87 13.57
N ALA A 105 6.74 11.79 13.68
CA ALA A 105 5.98 12.03 14.92
C ALA A 105 4.72 11.17 14.92
N VAL A 106 4.89 9.87 15.11
CA VAL A 106 3.78 8.90 15.17
C VAL A 106 3.69 8.26 16.54
N ASP A 107 2.47 7.98 16.98
CA ASP A 107 2.20 7.25 18.22
C ASP A 107 2.22 5.74 18.02
N ASN A 108 2.17 5.00 19.13
CA ASN A 108 1.91 3.56 19.09
C ASN A 108 0.51 3.31 18.50
N MET A 109 0.43 2.49 17.45
CA MET A 109 -0.80 2.19 16.73
C MET A 109 -1.35 0.77 17.01
N GLY A 110 -0.83 0.11 18.05
CA GLY A 110 -1.25 -1.26 18.40
C GLY A 110 -2.68 -1.37 18.94
N ASP A 111 -3.32 -0.26 19.23
CA ASP A 111 -4.72 -0.14 19.66
C ASP A 111 -5.72 0.02 18.49
N LEU A 112 -5.24 0.28 17.27
CA LEU A 112 -6.11 0.36 16.12
C LEU A 112 -6.83 -0.97 15.86
N GLU A 113 -8.11 -0.89 15.51
CA GLU A 113 -8.87 -2.04 15.03
C GLU A 113 -8.30 -2.52 13.69
N VAL A 114 -8.05 -3.84 13.58
CA VAL A 114 -7.46 -4.45 12.40
C VAL A 114 -8.42 -5.48 11.81
N ALA A 115 -8.82 -5.25 10.56
CA ALA A 115 -9.44 -6.25 9.71
C ALA A 115 -8.31 -7.04 9.00
N GLU A 116 -8.24 -8.34 9.26
CA GLU A 116 -7.19 -9.18 8.68
C GLU A 116 -7.55 -9.61 7.27
N ILE A 117 -6.55 -9.60 6.39
CA ILE A 117 -6.63 -10.15 5.03
C ILE A 117 -5.63 -11.29 4.85
N GLU A 118 -6.00 -12.21 3.98
CA GLU A 118 -5.21 -13.38 3.64
C GLU A 118 -4.76 -13.38 2.17
N ASP A 119 -3.81 -14.24 1.87
CA ASP A 119 -3.36 -14.48 0.49
C ASP A 119 -4.51 -14.99 -0.38
N ASN A 120 -4.61 -14.46 -1.60
CA ASN A 120 -5.66 -14.74 -2.60
C ASN A 120 -7.08 -14.29 -2.19
N GLN A 121 -7.24 -13.54 -1.12
CA GLN A 121 -8.53 -12.93 -0.81
C GLN A 121 -8.90 -11.89 -1.88
N ILE A 122 -10.17 -11.84 -2.25
CA ILE A 122 -10.72 -10.80 -3.12
C ILE A 122 -11.49 -9.81 -2.26
N LEU A 123 -11.12 -8.54 -2.34
CA LEU A 123 -11.89 -7.42 -1.78
C LEU A 123 -12.69 -6.76 -2.89
N HIS A 124 -13.83 -6.19 -2.51
CA HIS A 124 -14.70 -5.46 -3.44
C HIS A 124 -14.83 -4.00 -3.00
N ILE A 125 -14.51 -3.09 -3.92
CA ILE A 125 -14.73 -1.66 -3.78
C ILE A 125 -15.81 -1.31 -4.80
N GLY A 126 -17.07 -1.36 -4.38
CA GLY A 126 -18.17 -1.36 -5.33
C GLY A 126 -18.07 -2.57 -6.28
N ASP A 127 -18.01 -2.31 -7.58
CA ASP A 127 -17.86 -3.32 -8.63
C ASP A 127 -16.37 -3.59 -8.97
N THR A 128 -15.44 -2.86 -8.38
CA THR A 128 -14.01 -3.03 -8.59
C THR A 128 -13.46 -4.13 -7.67
N GLU A 129 -12.83 -5.15 -8.26
CA GLU A 129 -12.16 -6.23 -7.54
C GLU A 129 -10.69 -5.89 -7.26
N ILE A 130 -10.23 -6.22 -6.05
CA ILE A 130 -8.83 -6.15 -5.62
C ILE A 130 -8.41 -7.55 -5.15
N GLU A 131 -7.51 -8.19 -5.88
CA GLU A 131 -6.92 -9.47 -5.46
C GLU A 131 -5.73 -9.19 -4.54
N CYS A 132 -5.78 -9.72 -3.31
CA CYS A 132 -4.72 -9.62 -2.32
C CYS A 132 -3.69 -10.71 -2.54
N ARG A 133 -2.42 -10.34 -2.74
CA ARG A 133 -1.30 -11.30 -2.89
C ARG A 133 -0.28 -11.10 -1.81
N TYR A 134 -0.02 -12.15 -1.04
CA TYR A 134 1.00 -12.14 0.02
C TYR A 134 2.41 -12.23 -0.59
N VAL A 135 3.21 -11.17 -0.40
CA VAL A 135 4.55 -11.02 -0.99
C VAL A 135 5.54 -10.55 0.10
N PRO A 136 5.84 -11.40 1.08
CA PRO A 136 6.81 -11.07 2.14
C PRO A 136 8.24 -11.05 1.60
N GLY A 137 9.17 -10.59 2.47
CA GLY A 137 10.60 -10.57 2.21
C GLY A 137 11.21 -9.18 2.30
N HIS A 138 10.45 -8.11 2.02
CA HIS A 138 10.80 -6.77 2.48
C HIS A 138 10.53 -6.65 3.99
N CYS A 139 9.34 -7.00 4.41
CA CYS A 139 8.98 -7.19 5.82
C CYS A 139 7.85 -8.22 5.97
N PRO A 140 7.59 -8.74 7.19
CA PRO A 140 6.46 -9.61 7.46
C PRO A 140 5.14 -8.91 7.18
N GLY A 141 4.19 -9.62 6.59
CA GLY A 141 2.86 -9.09 6.31
C GLY A 141 2.76 -8.24 5.04
N SER A 142 3.82 -8.18 4.21
CA SER A 142 3.78 -7.41 2.95
C SER A 142 2.79 -8.01 1.96
N MET A 143 1.92 -7.14 1.43
CA MET A 143 0.86 -7.46 0.47
C MET A 143 1.04 -6.66 -0.82
N CYS A 144 0.73 -7.27 -1.94
CA CYS A 144 0.48 -6.59 -3.21
C CYS A 144 -1.00 -6.65 -3.53
N TYR A 145 -1.54 -5.57 -4.10
CA TYR A 145 -2.95 -5.46 -4.48
C TYR A 145 -3.07 -5.42 -6.00
N VAL A 146 -3.63 -6.48 -6.59
CA VAL A 146 -3.84 -6.57 -8.04
C VAL A 146 -5.23 -6.05 -8.37
N LEU A 147 -5.31 -5.15 -9.35
CA LEU A 147 -6.54 -4.54 -9.86
C LEU A 147 -6.71 -4.94 -11.34
N PRO A 148 -7.40 -6.05 -11.62
CA PRO A 148 -7.49 -6.58 -12.99
C PRO A 148 -8.16 -5.61 -13.96
N GLN A 149 -9.23 -4.91 -13.56
CA GLN A 149 -9.94 -3.95 -14.39
C GLN A 149 -9.07 -2.75 -14.80
N GLU A 150 -8.12 -2.36 -13.92
CA GLU A 150 -7.18 -1.26 -14.14
C GLU A 150 -5.85 -1.72 -14.78
N LYS A 151 -5.66 -3.03 -14.96
CA LYS A 151 -4.39 -3.64 -15.35
C LYS A 151 -3.23 -3.07 -14.53
N ALA A 152 -3.35 -3.10 -13.23
CA ALA A 152 -2.39 -2.53 -12.31
C ALA A 152 -2.15 -3.45 -11.10
N VAL A 153 -0.99 -3.32 -10.49
CA VAL A 153 -0.66 -3.90 -9.19
C VAL A 153 0.03 -2.85 -8.33
N ILE A 154 -0.52 -2.61 -7.13
CA ILE A 154 0.11 -1.81 -6.08
C ILE A 154 1.03 -2.75 -5.32
N THR A 155 2.32 -2.47 -5.34
CA THR A 155 3.36 -3.39 -4.85
C THR A 155 3.94 -2.99 -3.49
N GLY A 156 3.59 -1.81 -2.97
CA GLY A 156 4.29 -1.27 -1.83
C GLY A 156 5.80 -1.33 -2.05
N ASP A 157 6.51 -1.79 -1.04
CA ASP A 157 7.97 -1.89 -1.08
C ASP A 157 8.49 -3.27 -1.49
N ALA A 158 7.65 -4.09 -2.13
CA ALA A 158 8.14 -5.35 -2.71
C ALA A 158 8.87 -5.12 -4.04
N LEU A 159 8.32 -4.29 -4.94
CA LEU A 159 8.86 -4.08 -6.29
C LEU A 159 8.79 -2.60 -6.68
N PHE A 160 9.91 -2.05 -7.14
CA PHE A 160 10.06 -0.70 -7.64
C PHE A 160 10.45 -0.68 -9.13
N HIS A 161 10.54 0.51 -9.71
CA HIS A 161 11.06 0.70 -11.07
C HIS A 161 12.53 0.27 -11.13
N PHE A 162 12.78 -0.90 -11.74
CA PHE A 162 14.09 -1.56 -11.89
C PHE A 162 14.82 -1.84 -10.57
N SER A 163 14.08 -1.96 -9.47
CA SER A 163 14.63 -2.27 -8.16
C SER A 163 13.64 -3.11 -7.35
N ILE A 164 14.04 -3.50 -6.15
CA ILE A 164 13.22 -4.21 -5.17
C ILE A 164 13.35 -3.54 -3.80
N GLY A 165 12.44 -3.84 -2.89
CA GLY A 165 12.56 -3.42 -1.51
C GLY A 165 13.80 -3.96 -0.82
N ARG A 166 14.32 -3.19 0.14
CA ARG A 166 15.42 -3.66 0.99
C ARG A 166 14.98 -4.84 1.83
N THR A 167 15.91 -5.72 2.15
CA THR A 167 15.65 -6.96 2.91
C THR A 167 16.58 -7.11 4.12
N ASP A 168 17.27 -6.04 4.50
CA ASP A 168 18.25 -6.00 5.58
C ASP A 168 17.69 -5.49 6.91
N LEU A 169 16.41 -5.10 6.96
CA LEU A 169 15.71 -4.73 8.19
C LEU A 169 15.15 -5.98 8.91
N PRO A 170 14.83 -5.87 10.22
CA PRO A 170 14.27 -6.98 10.98
C PRO A 170 13.02 -7.59 10.30
N GLY A 171 13.09 -8.91 10.03
CA GLY A 171 12.04 -9.64 9.32
C GLY A 171 12.17 -9.63 7.79
N GLY A 172 13.19 -8.94 7.25
CA GLY A 172 13.52 -8.99 5.82
C GLY A 172 14.22 -10.29 5.45
N ASP A 173 13.96 -10.79 4.23
CA ASP A 173 14.57 -12.00 3.66
C ASP A 173 14.63 -11.92 2.13
N TYR A 174 15.83 -11.75 1.60
CA TYR A 174 16.07 -11.59 0.17
C TYR A 174 15.62 -12.79 -0.67
N PRO A 175 15.97 -14.04 -0.34
CA PRO A 175 15.52 -15.21 -1.10
C PRO A 175 13.99 -15.31 -1.17
N THR A 176 13.30 -15.06 -0.07
CA THR A 176 11.83 -15.05 -0.02
C THR A 176 11.25 -13.96 -0.91
N LEU A 177 11.77 -12.72 -0.85
CA LEU A 177 11.28 -11.64 -1.70
C LEU A 177 11.40 -11.98 -3.18
N ILE A 178 12.55 -12.48 -3.62
CA ILE A 178 12.78 -12.86 -5.02
C ILE A 178 11.84 -13.99 -5.46
N GLU A 179 11.69 -15.02 -4.61
CA GLU A 179 10.77 -16.13 -4.89
C GLU A 179 9.34 -15.63 -5.04
N LYS A 180 8.87 -14.80 -4.10
CA LYS A 180 7.50 -14.27 -4.11
C LYS A 180 7.27 -13.30 -5.28
N LEU A 181 8.21 -12.43 -5.60
CA LEU A 181 8.10 -11.57 -6.78
C LEU A 181 7.95 -12.41 -8.05
N LYS A 182 8.79 -13.44 -8.24
CA LYS A 182 8.73 -14.30 -9.44
C LYS A 182 7.44 -15.13 -9.50
N SER A 183 6.99 -15.69 -8.39
CA SER A 183 5.83 -16.58 -8.36
C SER A 183 4.48 -15.87 -8.25
N ARG A 184 4.44 -14.63 -7.69
CA ARG A 184 3.19 -13.93 -7.37
C ARG A 184 2.97 -12.65 -8.16
N VAL A 185 4.02 -11.91 -8.50
CA VAL A 185 3.90 -10.60 -9.16
C VAL A 185 4.25 -10.68 -10.63
N LEU A 186 5.39 -11.30 -10.98
CA LEU A 186 5.81 -11.41 -12.37
C LEU A 186 5.01 -12.44 -13.19
N THR A 187 4.07 -13.14 -12.59
CA THR A 187 3.08 -13.97 -13.30
C THR A 187 1.98 -13.15 -13.96
N LEU A 188 1.85 -11.87 -13.59
CA LEU A 188 0.89 -10.96 -14.22
C LEU A 188 1.26 -10.67 -15.68
N PRO A 189 0.28 -10.32 -16.53
CA PRO A 189 0.51 -9.91 -17.91
C PRO A 189 1.48 -8.74 -18.02
N ASP A 190 2.26 -8.69 -19.10
CA ASP A 190 3.33 -7.73 -19.31
C ASP A 190 2.84 -6.27 -19.39
N ASP A 191 1.59 -6.05 -19.74
CA ASP A 191 0.96 -4.73 -19.86
C ASP A 191 0.42 -4.16 -18.53
N TYR A 192 0.52 -4.93 -17.43
CA TYR A 192 0.15 -4.42 -16.11
C TYR A 192 1.12 -3.36 -15.62
N ARG A 193 0.57 -2.26 -15.13
CA ARG A 193 1.34 -1.19 -14.44
C ARG A 193 1.76 -1.68 -13.06
N VAL A 194 3.00 -1.38 -12.69
CA VAL A 194 3.53 -1.54 -11.32
C VAL A 194 3.44 -0.19 -10.63
N LEU A 195 2.72 -0.13 -9.53
CA LEU A 195 2.49 1.05 -8.70
C LEU A 195 3.20 0.86 -7.35
N PRO A 196 4.44 1.35 -7.20
CA PRO A 196 5.28 1.08 -6.05
C PRO A 196 4.98 1.99 -4.85
N GLY A 197 5.47 1.63 -3.66
CA GLY A 197 5.43 2.47 -2.48
C GLY A 197 6.25 3.74 -2.59
N HIS A 198 7.34 3.72 -3.36
CA HIS A 198 8.18 4.89 -3.62
C HIS A 198 8.54 5.03 -5.09
N GLY A 199 8.77 6.28 -5.51
CA GLY A 199 9.25 6.60 -6.84
C GLY A 199 8.20 6.44 -7.94
N ILE A 200 8.66 6.25 -9.17
CA ILE A 200 7.81 6.24 -10.36
C ILE A 200 7.22 4.85 -10.66
N ALA A 201 6.09 4.85 -11.32
CA ALA A 201 5.45 3.63 -11.81
C ALA A 201 6.31 2.91 -12.86
N SER A 202 6.16 1.59 -12.93
CA SER A 202 6.79 0.74 -13.92
C SER A 202 5.74 -0.13 -14.66
N GLN A 203 6.20 -1.22 -15.25
CA GLN A 203 5.37 -2.16 -15.98
C GLN A 203 5.96 -3.58 -15.83
N ILE A 204 5.11 -4.58 -15.63
CA ILE A 204 5.52 -5.97 -15.40
C ILE A 204 6.50 -6.47 -16.47
N GLY A 205 6.21 -6.21 -17.75
CA GLY A 205 7.10 -6.62 -18.85
C GLY A 205 8.47 -5.93 -18.84
N LYS A 206 8.55 -4.69 -18.33
CA LYS A 206 9.83 -3.98 -18.16
C LYS A 206 10.63 -4.58 -17.01
N GLU A 207 9.96 -4.86 -15.88
CA GLU A 207 10.60 -5.47 -14.71
C GLU A 207 11.14 -6.87 -15.03
N LYS A 208 10.37 -7.71 -15.74
CA LYS A 208 10.85 -9.01 -16.23
C LYS A 208 12.11 -8.91 -17.08
N LYS A 209 12.25 -7.84 -17.85
CA LYS A 209 13.32 -7.71 -18.85
C LYS A 209 14.55 -6.96 -18.35
N TYR A 210 14.37 -5.98 -17.47
CA TYR A 210 15.43 -5.02 -17.17
C TYR A 210 15.77 -4.91 -15.68
N ASN A 211 14.95 -5.49 -14.77
CA ASN A 211 15.24 -5.46 -13.35
C ASN A 211 16.37 -6.46 -13.02
N SER A 212 17.56 -5.96 -12.70
CA SER A 212 18.74 -6.79 -12.45
C SER A 212 18.64 -7.73 -11.26
N PHE A 213 17.72 -7.46 -10.32
CA PHE A 213 17.45 -8.35 -9.18
C PHE A 213 16.61 -9.57 -9.56
N LEU A 214 15.90 -9.53 -10.68
CA LEU A 214 14.94 -10.52 -11.11
C LEU A 214 15.39 -11.37 -12.30
N LEU A 215 16.54 -11.02 -12.89
CA LEU A 215 17.16 -11.73 -14.01
C LEU A 215 17.83 -13.06 -13.56
#